data_4895e7f3835c7f997b04ec7ed3dcf6dc
#
_entry.id   4895e7f3835c7f997b04ec7ed3dcf6dc
#
_cell.length_a   1.000
_cell.length_b   1.000
_cell.length_c   1.000
_cell.angle_alpha   90.00
_cell.angle_beta   90.00
_cell.angle_gamma   90.00
#
_symmetry.space_group_name_H-M   'P 1'
#
loop_
_entity.id
_entity.type
_entity.pdbx_description
1 polymer ?
#
loop_
_entity_poly.entity_id
_entity_poly.type
_entity_poly.pdbx_seq_one_letter_code
_entity_poly.pdbx_strand_id
1 'polypeptide(L)'
;MRLSRNARAQLVKAQRMRFMQKNGWNKNMEKDKIRIEIYEGDPFGGACCGPGPRVTSLAAVEKLRKMLEERSEIVKKLSEECKDSVTIKRDTISQKRWDYPEYVVRLMSDNKPVPYIFINEEPVVIGKFPSYDEFVALLKARLGQEQK
;
A
#
# COMPACT_ATOMS: atom_id res chain seq x y z
N MET A 1 20.86 43.98 7.65
CA MET A 1 19.63 43.61 8.39
C MET A 1 19.49 42.09 8.41
N ARG A 2 19.46 41.50 9.57
CA ARG A 2 19.25 40.05 9.72
C ARG A 2 17.73 39.76 9.82
N LEU A 3 17.18 39.06 8.88
CA LEU A 3 15.78 38.61 8.93
C LEU A 3 15.55 37.71 10.16
N SER A 4 14.45 37.93 10.87
CA SER A 4 14.06 37.11 12.01
C SER A 4 13.85 35.66 11.62
N ARG A 5 14.01 34.72 12.56
CA ARG A 5 13.81 33.27 12.30
C ARG A 5 12.44 32.96 11.68
N ASN A 6 11.40 33.69 12.10
CA ASN A 6 10.04 33.56 11.57
C ASN A 6 9.93 34.04 10.11
N ALA A 7 10.60 35.14 9.73
CA ALA A 7 10.58 35.64 8.37
C ALA A 7 11.30 34.68 7.40
N ARG A 8 12.39 34.04 7.85
CA ARG A 8 13.07 32.98 7.05
C ARG A 8 12.21 31.76 6.84
N ALA A 9 11.51 31.28 7.87
CA ALA A 9 10.61 30.13 7.77
C ALA A 9 9.44 30.39 6.80
N GLN A 10 8.88 31.60 6.83
CA GLN A 10 7.82 32.01 5.90
C GLN A 10 8.31 32.13 4.46
N LEU A 11 9.52 32.64 4.26
CA LEU A 11 10.13 32.77 2.93
C LEU A 11 10.38 31.39 2.30
N VAL A 12 10.93 30.45 3.07
CA VAL A 12 11.16 29.07 2.62
C VAL A 12 9.84 28.36 2.28
N LYS A 13 8.81 28.59 3.10
CA LYS A 13 7.47 28.03 2.84
C LYS A 13 6.83 28.61 1.57
N ALA A 14 6.99 29.91 1.34
CA ALA A 14 6.49 30.57 0.13
C ALA A 14 7.26 30.14 -1.14
N GLN A 15 8.58 29.95 -1.04
CA GLN A 15 9.39 29.46 -2.16
C GLN A 15 9.05 28.00 -2.49
N ARG A 16 8.80 27.15 -1.49
CA ARG A 16 8.38 25.76 -1.67
C ARG A 16 7.01 25.68 -2.33
N MET A 17 6.07 26.55 -1.96
CA MET A 17 4.76 26.63 -2.61
C MET A 17 4.85 27.09 -4.06
N ARG A 18 5.69 28.10 -4.37
CA ARG A 18 5.91 28.56 -5.75
C ARG A 18 6.57 27.49 -6.63
N PHE A 19 7.50 26.72 -6.07
CA PHE A 19 8.15 25.59 -6.75
C PHE A 19 7.13 24.48 -7.08
N MET A 20 6.24 24.18 -6.14
CA MET A 20 5.17 23.19 -6.33
C MET A 20 4.15 23.65 -7.37
N GLN A 21 3.79 24.94 -7.40
CA GLN A 21 2.90 25.49 -8.42
C GLN A 21 3.53 25.52 -9.84
N LYS A 22 4.83 25.81 -9.91
CA LYS A 22 5.55 25.90 -11.20
C LYS A 22 5.76 24.54 -11.86
N ASN A 23 5.82 23.45 -11.09
CA ASN A 23 6.03 22.11 -11.58
C ASN A 23 4.72 21.32 -11.82
N GLY A 24 3.57 22.00 -11.81
CA GLY A 24 2.27 21.37 -12.11
C GLY A 24 1.88 20.26 -11.11
N TRP A 25 2.45 20.26 -9.91
CA TRP A 25 2.04 19.36 -8.84
C TRP A 25 0.67 19.83 -8.32
N ASN A 26 -0.31 19.50 -9.12
CA ASN A 26 -1.70 19.71 -8.76
C ASN A 26 -2.09 18.63 -7.74
N LYS A 27 -2.32 19.01 -6.50
CA LYS A 27 -2.92 18.13 -5.47
C LYS A 27 -4.24 17.50 -5.94
N ASN A 28 -4.84 18.05 -6.98
CA ASN A 28 -6.05 17.51 -7.60
C ASN A 28 -5.78 16.30 -8.52
N MET A 29 -4.57 16.12 -9.06
CA MET A 29 -4.25 14.93 -9.85
C MET A 29 -4.09 13.65 -9.01
N GLU A 30 -3.83 13.77 -7.71
CA GLU A 30 -3.78 12.62 -6.80
C GLU A 30 -5.19 12.13 -6.40
N LYS A 31 -6.21 12.98 -6.55
CA LYS A 31 -7.60 12.65 -6.21
C LYS A 31 -8.27 11.71 -7.21
N ASP A 32 -7.78 11.66 -8.44
CA ASP A 32 -8.37 10.86 -9.51
C ASP A 32 -7.72 9.47 -9.68
N LYS A 33 -6.65 9.18 -8.91
CA LYS A 33 -5.99 7.88 -8.96
C LYS A 33 -6.64 6.89 -8.01
N ILE A 34 -6.89 5.69 -8.51
CA ILE A 34 -7.31 4.58 -7.67
C ILE A 34 -6.16 4.20 -6.74
N ARG A 35 -6.42 4.18 -5.43
CA ARG A 35 -5.43 3.79 -4.43
C ARG A 35 -5.63 2.33 -4.07
N ILE A 36 -4.60 1.51 -4.35
CA ILE A 36 -4.52 0.14 -3.90
C ILE A 36 -3.61 0.09 -2.67
N GLU A 37 -4.08 -0.51 -1.61
CA GLU A 37 -3.30 -0.75 -0.40
C GLU A 37 -3.26 -2.25 -0.13
N ILE A 38 -2.04 -2.77 0.02
CA ILE A 38 -1.78 -4.18 0.26
C ILE A 38 -1.08 -4.33 1.61
N TYR A 39 -1.74 -5.01 2.54
CA TYR A 39 -1.19 -5.31 3.86
C TYR A 39 -0.95 -6.80 3.98
N GLU A 40 0.31 -7.19 4.00
CA GLU A 40 0.74 -8.58 4.10
C GLU A 40 1.19 -8.93 5.50
N GLY A 41 1.04 -10.18 5.89
CA GLY A 41 1.66 -10.70 7.12
C GLY A 41 3.18 -10.79 6.96
N ASP A 42 3.90 -10.62 8.08
CA ASP A 42 5.33 -10.87 8.11
C ASP A 42 5.59 -12.39 8.05
N PRO A 43 6.16 -12.90 6.97
CA PRO A 43 6.39 -14.34 6.83
C PRO A 43 7.45 -14.87 7.79
N PHE A 44 8.27 -14.00 8.36
CA PHE A 44 9.34 -14.35 9.29
C PHE A 44 9.08 -13.88 10.74
N GLY A 45 8.05 -13.05 10.94
CA GLY A 45 7.75 -12.41 12.24
C GLY A 45 7.21 -13.34 13.32
N GLY A 46 6.80 -14.55 12.98
CA GLY A 46 6.24 -15.53 13.92
C GLY A 46 7.26 -16.28 14.77
N ALA A 47 8.55 -16.02 14.62
CA ALA A 47 9.60 -16.85 15.22
C ALA A 47 9.80 -16.63 16.73
N CYS A 48 9.34 -15.51 17.30
CA CYS A 48 9.71 -15.18 18.68
C CYS A 48 8.63 -15.45 19.73
N CYS A 49 7.32 -15.32 19.47
CA CYS A 49 6.31 -15.36 20.54
C CYS A 49 4.90 -15.81 20.14
N GLY A 50 4.68 -16.51 19.04
CA GLY A 50 3.33 -16.87 18.63
C GLY A 50 3.22 -18.16 17.82
N PRO A 51 2.01 -18.75 17.66
CA PRO A 51 1.76 -19.93 16.86
C PRO A 51 1.77 -19.62 15.35
N GLY A 52 2.85 -19.01 14.88
CA GLY A 52 3.10 -18.86 13.45
C GLY A 52 3.68 -20.14 12.85
N PRO A 53 3.48 -20.42 11.55
CA PRO A 53 4.09 -21.55 10.90
C PRO A 53 5.62 -21.41 11.02
N ARG A 54 6.23 -22.28 11.82
CA ARG A 54 7.68 -22.36 11.88
C ARG A 54 8.17 -22.89 10.54
N VAL A 55 8.92 -22.07 9.81
CA VAL A 55 9.62 -22.51 8.62
C VAL A 55 10.78 -23.38 9.07
N THR A 56 10.55 -24.68 9.10
CA THR A 56 11.50 -25.65 9.67
C THR A 56 12.37 -26.35 8.64
N SER A 57 12.14 -26.14 7.34
CA SER A 57 12.89 -26.78 6.26
C SER A 57 13.34 -25.80 5.18
N LEU A 58 14.47 -26.10 4.55
CA LEU A 58 14.97 -25.35 3.38
C LEU A 58 13.95 -25.31 2.24
N ALA A 59 13.23 -26.41 2.02
CA ALA A 59 12.17 -26.48 0.98
C ALA A 59 11.03 -25.51 1.28
N ALA A 60 10.64 -25.34 2.53
CA ALA A 60 9.61 -24.38 2.93
C ALA A 60 10.07 -22.92 2.75
N VAL A 61 11.35 -22.63 3.05
CA VAL A 61 11.95 -21.32 2.80
C VAL A 61 11.95 -20.99 1.32
N GLU A 62 12.34 -21.92 0.48
CA GLU A 62 12.39 -21.75 -0.98
C GLU A 62 11.00 -21.52 -1.57
N LYS A 63 10.00 -22.28 -1.13
CA LYS A 63 8.59 -22.09 -1.52
C LYS A 63 8.08 -20.70 -1.13
N LEU A 64 8.40 -20.26 0.07
CA LEU A 64 8.02 -18.94 0.57
C LEU A 64 8.68 -17.84 -0.25
N ARG A 65 9.98 -17.98 -0.56
CA ARG A 65 10.71 -17.02 -1.39
C ARG A 65 10.07 -16.87 -2.77
N LYS A 66 9.79 -17.98 -3.45
CA LYS A 66 9.09 -17.97 -4.75
C LYS A 66 7.74 -17.26 -4.69
N MET A 67 6.95 -17.56 -3.67
CA MET A 67 5.66 -16.91 -3.48
C MET A 67 5.81 -15.38 -3.29
N LEU A 68 6.80 -14.92 -2.56
CA LEU A 68 7.07 -13.49 -2.36
C LEU A 68 7.57 -12.81 -3.64
N GLU A 69 8.39 -13.50 -4.43
CA GLU A 69 8.86 -13.05 -5.74
C GLU A 69 7.68 -12.89 -6.71
N GLU A 70 6.81 -13.90 -6.83
CA GLU A 70 5.60 -13.86 -7.67
C GLU A 70 4.68 -12.69 -7.32
N ARG A 71 4.45 -12.46 -6.02
CA ARG A 71 3.66 -11.31 -5.55
C ARG A 71 4.31 -9.98 -5.91
N SER A 72 5.62 -9.89 -5.78
CA SER A 72 6.38 -8.68 -6.12
C SER A 72 6.33 -8.40 -7.63
N GLU A 73 6.39 -9.43 -8.47
CA GLU A 73 6.26 -9.30 -9.91
C GLU A 73 4.86 -8.83 -10.33
N ILE A 74 3.81 -9.36 -9.68
CA ILE A 74 2.42 -8.91 -9.92
C ILE A 74 2.29 -7.43 -9.59
N VAL A 75 2.75 -6.99 -8.43
CA VAL A 75 2.69 -5.59 -8.00
C VAL A 75 3.48 -4.69 -8.94
N LYS A 76 4.68 -5.12 -9.34
CA LYS A 76 5.53 -4.38 -10.29
C LYS A 76 4.82 -4.21 -11.64
N LYS A 77 4.28 -5.28 -12.19
CA LYS A 77 3.54 -5.26 -13.45
C LYS A 77 2.33 -4.33 -13.41
N LEU A 78 1.53 -4.39 -12.33
CA LEU A 78 0.41 -3.48 -12.12
C LEU A 78 0.88 -2.02 -12.05
N SER A 79 1.96 -1.76 -11.32
CA SER A 79 2.53 -0.41 -11.18
C SER A 79 3.03 0.15 -12.50
N GLU A 80 3.61 -0.67 -13.36
CA GLU A 80 4.11 -0.28 -14.68
C GLU A 80 2.97 -0.03 -15.68
N GLU A 81 1.99 -0.94 -15.75
CA GLU A 81 0.90 -0.87 -16.71
C GLU A 81 -0.17 0.16 -16.33
N CYS A 82 -0.40 0.38 -15.04
CA CYS A 82 -1.44 1.29 -14.53
C CYS A 82 -0.87 2.57 -13.90
N LYS A 83 0.36 2.94 -14.22
CA LYS A 83 1.12 4.03 -13.60
C LYS A 83 0.36 5.36 -13.48
N ASP A 84 -0.44 5.70 -14.50
CA ASP A 84 -1.15 6.97 -14.54
C ASP A 84 -2.49 6.94 -13.79
N SER A 85 -3.06 5.75 -13.60
CA SER A 85 -4.41 5.56 -13.07
C SER A 85 -4.43 5.00 -11.65
N VAL A 86 -3.33 4.41 -11.19
CA VAL A 86 -3.28 3.66 -9.93
C VAL A 86 -2.07 4.06 -9.09
N THR A 87 -2.29 4.19 -7.79
CA THR A 87 -1.22 4.31 -6.80
C THR A 87 -1.24 3.06 -5.92
N ILE A 88 -0.10 2.37 -5.79
CA ILE A 88 0.01 1.16 -5.00
C ILE A 88 0.86 1.42 -3.76
N LYS A 89 0.28 1.14 -2.60
CA LYS A 89 0.98 1.10 -1.31
C LYS A 89 1.05 -0.34 -0.84
N ARG A 90 2.23 -0.81 -0.51
CA ARG A 90 2.45 -2.14 0.07
C ARG A 90 3.08 -1.99 1.45
N ASP A 91 2.52 -2.66 2.43
CA ASP A 91 2.98 -2.60 3.82
C ASP A 91 2.89 -3.98 4.48
N THR A 92 3.63 -4.17 5.56
CA THR A 92 3.65 -5.41 6.32
C THR A 92 2.99 -5.19 7.66
N ILE A 93 2.05 -6.07 8.03
CA ILE A 93 1.43 -6.05 9.35
C ILE A 93 2.40 -6.63 10.37
N SER A 94 2.72 -5.82 11.37
CA SER A 94 3.54 -6.20 12.52
C SER A 94 2.76 -5.96 13.81
N GLN A 95 2.81 -6.90 14.74
CA GLN A 95 2.21 -6.75 16.06
C GLN A 95 2.84 -5.62 16.90
N LYS A 96 3.99 -5.13 16.47
CA LYS A 96 4.72 -4.03 17.14
C LYS A 96 4.33 -2.65 16.64
N ARG A 97 3.58 -2.56 15.58
CA ARG A 97 3.10 -1.31 14.98
C ARG A 97 1.63 -1.08 15.30
N TRP A 98 1.28 0.15 15.66
CA TRP A 98 -0.07 0.57 16.03
C TRP A 98 -0.62 1.71 15.17
N ASP A 99 0.16 2.17 14.19
CA ASP A 99 -0.15 3.32 13.33
C ASP A 99 -0.86 2.95 12.02
N TYR A 100 -1.61 1.86 12.04
CA TYR A 100 -2.43 1.47 10.90
C TYR A 100 -3.74 2.27 10.82
N PRO A 101 -4.27 2.49 9.60
CA PRO A 101 -5.60 3.05 9.42
C PRO A 101 -6.68 2.24 10.17
N GLU A 102 -7.76 2.91 10.59
CA GLU A 102 -8.82 2.26 11.38
C GLU A 102 -9.45 1.06 10.67
N TYR A 103 -9.64 1.14 9.35
CA TYR A 103 -10.19 0.03 8.56
C TYR A 103 -9.29 -1.21 8.55
N VAL A 104 -7.97 -1.04 8.65
CA VAL A 104 -7.01 -2.15 8.80
C VAL A 104 -7.08 -2.73 10.20
N VAL A 105 -7.06 -1.86 11.22
CA VAL A 105 -7.14 -2.26 12.64
C VAL A 105 -8.42 -3.05 12.91
N ARG A 106 -9.53 -2.69 12.29
CA ARG A 106 -10.81 -3.41 12.41
C ARG A 106 -10.69 -4.86 11.93
N LEU A 107 -10.08 -5.09 10.76
CA LEU A 107 -9.86 -6.46 10.27
C LEU A 107 -8.90 -7.26 11.15
N MET A 108 -7.87 -6.61 11.69
CA MET A 108 -6.96 -7.25 12.64
C MET A 108 -7.69 -7.64 13.93
N SER A 109 -8.54 -6.78 14.46
CA SER A 109 -9.34 -7.04 15.66
C SER A 109 -10.36 -8.16 15.47
N ASP A 110 -10.90 -8.29 14.28
CA ASP A 110 -11.81 -9.37 13.88
C ASP A 110 -11.09 -10.69 13.56
N ASN A 111 -9.77 -10.75 13.78
CA ASN A 111 -8.92 -11.91 13.47
C ASN A 111 -9.04 -12.40 12.03
N LYS A 112 -9.23 -11.49 11.08
CA LYS A 112 -9.29 -11.87 9.67
C LYS A 112 -7.92 -12.31 9.16
N PRO A 113 -7.84 -13.31 8.27
CA PRO A 113 -6.57 -13.77 7.73
C PRO A 113 -5.95 -12.74 6.79
N VAL A 114 -4.63 -12.58 6.86
CA VAL A 114 -3.85 -11.76 5.92
C VAL A 114 -3.62 -12.52 4.60
N PRO A 115 -3.36 -11.87 3.47
CA PRO A 115 -3.24 -10.43 3.26
C PRO A 115 -4.59 -9.71 3.17
N TYR A 116 -4.56 -8.39 3.41
CA TYR A 116 -5.70 -7.49 3.18
C TYR A 116 -5.42 -6.62 1.96
N ILE A 117 -6.33 -6.60 1.01
CA ILE A 117 -6.26 -5.75 -0.18
C ILE A 117 -7.42 -4.76 -0.13
N PHE A 118 -7.09 -3.48 -0.16
CA PHE A 118 -8.05 -2.37 -0.20
C PHE A 118 -7.95 -1.63 -1.53
N ILE A 119 -9.08 -1.19 -2.03
CA ILE A 119 -9.17 -0.22 -3.13
C ILE A 119 -9.96 0.96 -2.62
N ASN A 120 -9.34 2.15 -2.60
CA ASN A 120 -9.92 3.38 -2.06
C ASN A 120 -10.50 3.19 -0.64
N GLU A 121 -9.71 2.56 0.25
CA GLU A 121 -10.05 2.27 1.65
C GLU A 121 -11.15 1.20 1.86
N GLU A 122 -11.70 0.63 0.79
CA GLU A 122 -12.66 -0.47 0.88
C GLU A 122 -11.95 -1.83 0.74
N PRO A 123 -12.22 -2.79 1.64
CA PRO A 123 -11.65 -4.11 1.56
C PRO A 123 -12.24 -4.86 0.36
N VAL A 124 -11.41 -5.35 -0.54
CA VAL A 124 -11.84 -6.08 -1.73
C VAL A 124 -11.44 -7.55 -1.70
N VAL A 125 -10.29 -7.87 -1.09
CA VAL A 125 -9.83 -9.26 -0.91
C VAL A 125 -9.22 -9.40 0.49
N ILE A 126 -9.57 -10.48 1.16
CA ILE A 126 -9.08 -10.82 2.50
C ILE A 126 -8.61 -12.28 2.51
N GLY A 127 -7.42 -12.51 3.03
CA GLY A 127 -6.86 -13.86 3.22
C GLY A 127 -6.28 -14.52 1.96
N LYS A 128 -6.34 -13.86 0.83
CA LYS A 128 -5.77 -14.36 -0.44
C LYS A 128 -5.05 -13.24 -1.18
N PHE A 129 -3.89 -13.53 -1.75
CA PHE A 129 -3.24 -12.61 -2.68
C PHE A 129 -3.79 -12.84 -4.08
N PRO A 130 -4.40 -11.83 -4.72
CA PRO A 130 -4.99 -11.99 -6.05
C PRO A 130 -3.92 -12.25 -7.11
N SER A 131 -4.30 -12.99 -8.16
CA SER A 131 -3.49 -13.05 -9.38
C SER A 131 -3.51 -11.72 -10.13
N TYR A 132 -2.63 -11.56 -11.10
CA TYR A 132 -2.63 -10.35 -11.94
C TYR A 132 -3.98 -10.11 -12.61
N ASP A 133 -4.59 -11.15 -13.18
CA ASP A 133 -5.89 -11.05 -13.87
C ASP A 133 -7.03 -10.70 -12.90
N GLU A 134 -7.01 -11.25 -11.68
CA GLU A 134 -7.96 -10.89 -10.62
C GLU A 134 -7.83 -9.40 -10.22
N PHE A 135 -6.61 -8.89 -10.10
CA PHE A 135 -6.38 -7.45 -9.85
C PHE A 135 -6.93 -6.58 -10.98
N VAL A 136 -6.64 -6.94 -12.22
CA VAL A 136 -7.15 -6.20 -13.40
C VAL A 136 -8.66 -6.20 -13.44
N ALA A 137 -9.31 -7.34 -13.15
CA ALA A 137 -10.76 -7.44 -13.08
C ALA A 137 -11.36 -6.55 -11.99
N LEU A 138 -10.75 -6.53 -10.80
CA LEU A 138 -11.18 -5.66 -9.68
C LEU A 138 -11.06 -4.17 -10.05
N LEU A 139 -9.97 -3.77 -10.70
CA LEU A 139 -9.77 -2.40 -11.14
C LEU A 139 -10.77 -1.98 -12.21
N LYS A 140 -11.03 -2.84 -13.20
CA LYS A 140 -12.04 -2.58 -14.24
C LYS A 140 -13.45 -2.44 -13.65
N ALA A 141 -13.81 -3.27 -12.68
CA ALA A 141 -15.09 -3.18 -12.00
C ALA A 141 -15.26 -1.84 -11.27
N ARG A 142 -14.20 -1.32 -10.65
CA ARG A 142 -14.21 -0.01 -9.97
C ARG A 142 -14.26 1.15 -10.92
N LEU A 143 -13.45 1.14 -11.98
CA LEU A 143 -13.48 2.18 -13.04
C LEU A 143 -14.83 2.26 -13.72
N GLY A 144 -15.52 1.12 -13.91
CA GLY A 144 -16.87 1.08 -14.48
C GLY A 144 -17.96 1.64 -13.56
N GLN A 145 -17.75 1.69 -12.24
CA GLN A 145 -18.69 2.26 -11.28
C GLN A 145 -18.60 3.78 -11.18
N GLU A 146 -17.44 4.36 -11.42
CA GLU A 146 -17.23 5.82 -11.38
C GLU A 146 -17.81 6.56 -12.61
N GLN A 147 -18.17 5.82 -13.67
CA GLN A 147 -18.78 6.40 -14.90
C GLN A 147 -20.32 6.37 -14.90
N LYS A 148 -20.95 5.97 -13.84
CA LYS A 148 -22.40 6.02 -13.65
C LYS A 148 -22.78 7.07 -12.61
#